data_aa47e06e520df8648889ffd9e30e89d4
#
_entry.id   aa47e06e520df8648889ffd9e30e89d4
#
_cell.length_a   1.000
_cell.length_b   1.000
_cell.length_c   1.000
_cell.angle_alpha   90.00
_cell.angle_beta   90.00
_cell.angle_gamma   90.00
#
_symmetry.space_group_name_H-M   'P 1'
#
loop_
_entity.id
_entity.type
_entity.pdbx_description
1 polymer ?
#
loop_
_entity_poly.entity_id
_entity_poly.type
_entity_poly.pdbx_seq_one_letter_code
_entity_poly.pdbx_strand_id
1 'polypeptide(L)'
;MRVVIIGGTGHVGTYLVPRLVHLGHTVVCVSRQQREPYTPHAVWRWVERISVDREAEEQAGTFGSRITGLRPDVVIDMICFTPDSAGQLVEALRGRVQQLLHCGTIWVYGPSIQVPATEDQPRRPFGDYGIQKAATEALLLDEARRRNFPVSILHPGHIVGKGWFPLNPQGNFNPDVFSAIASGRELSLPNLGLETVHHVHADDVAQAFVRALSSWNQAIGECFHVVSGGALTLRGYAESMYRHFGQEPRLSFLPWDEWKKTVQEKDAEATWDHIAHSPNASIEKAHRLLGYEPRYSSLEAVQESVDWLVARGML
;
A
#
# COMPACT_ATOMS: atom_id res chain seq x y z
N MET A 1 -12.77 21.29 -3.12
CA MET A 1 -12.62 20.52 -4.37
C MET A 1 -13.53 19.31 -4.30
N ARG A 2 -13.97 18.82 -5.45
CA ARG A 2 -14.66 17.54 -5.59
C ARG A 2 -13.62 16.44 -5.85
N VAL A 3 -13.45 15.53 -4.90
CA VAL A 3 -12.45 14.45 -4.95
C VAL A 3 -13.16 13.13 -5.18
N VAL A 4 -12.87 12.47 -6.30
CA VAL A 4 -13.38 11.13 -6.62
C VAL A 4 -12.32 10.10 -6.27
N ILE A 5 -12.66 9.14 -5.40
CA ILE A 5 -11.75 8.08 -4.95
C ILE A 5 -12.21 6.75 -5.51
N ILE A 6 -11.42 6.16 -6.39
CA ILE A 6 -11.64 4.83 -6.95
C ILE A 6 -11.02 3.82 -5.97
N GLY A 7 -11.85 2.96 -5.38
CA GLY A 7 -11.44 2.06 -4.30
C GLY A 7 -11.53 2.67 -2.89
N GLY A 8 -12.30 3.75 -2.72
CA GLY A 8 -12.34 4.54 -1.48
C GLY A 8 -12.91 3.84 -0.23
N THR A 9 -13.54 2.66 -0.35
CA THR A 9 -14.03 1.88 0.80
C THR A 9 -13.02 0.84 1.32
N GLY A 10 -11.80 0.84 0.76
CA GLY A 10 -10.72 -0.04 1.17
C GLY A 10 -9.98 0.43 2.43
N HIS A 11 -8.88 -0.24 2.74
CA HIS A 11 -8.08 -0.03 3.94
C HIS A 11 -7.58 1.43 4.07
N VAL A 12 -6.91 1.96 3.04
CA VAL A 12 -6.44 3.36 3.03
C VAL A 12 -7.63 4.34 3.03
N GLY A 13 -8.68 4.03 2.27
CA GLY A 13 -9.87 4.88 2.19
C GLY A 13 -10.58 5.07 3.53
N THR A 14 -10.51 4.08 4.42
CA THR A 14 -11.03 4.19 5.81
C THR A 14 -10.48 5.41 6.55
N TYR A 15 -9.21 5.75 6.31
CA TYR A 15 -8.54 6.90 6.92
C TYR A 15 -8.54 8.15 6.02
N LEU A 16 -8.40 7.96 4.70
CA LEU A 16 -8.31 9.06 3.74
C LEU A 16 -9.62 9.84 3.62
N VAL A 17 -10.74 9.14 3.52
CA VAL A 17 -12.05 9.77 3.34
C VAL A 17 -12.39 10.73 4.48
N PRO A 18 -12.28 10.34 5.77
CA PRO A 18 -12.48 11.27 6.87
C PRO A 18 -11.55 12.51 6.82
N ARG A 19 -10.29 12.32 6.47
CA ARG A 19 -9.33 13.43 6.36
C ARG A 19 -9.76 14.44 5.29
N LEU A 20 -10.15 13.98 4.11
CA LEU A 20 -10.58 14.84 3.01
C LEU A 20 -11.89 15.57 3.32
N VAL A 21 -12.86 14.91 3.95
CA VAL A 21 -14.12 15.55 4.37
C VAL A 21 -13.85 16.63 5.42
N HIS A 22 -13.00 16.37 6.43
CA HIS A 22 -12.63 17.35 7.44
C HIS A 22 -11.86 18.55 6.86
N LEU A 23 -11.14 18.36 5.75
CA LEU A 23 -10.50 19.46 5.01
C LEU A 23 -11.48 20.24 4.11
N GLY A 24 -12.76 19.93 4.15
CA GLY A 24 -13.80 20.62 3.40
C GLY A 24 -13.93 20.20 1.94
N HIS A 25 -13.40 19.02 1.57
CA HIS A 25 -13.60 18.49 0.24
C HIS A 25 -14.94 17.76 0.12
N THR A 26 -15.58 17.84 -1.06
CA THR A 26 -16.70 16.98 -1.43
C THR A 26 -16.13 15.65 -1.91
N VAL A 27 -16.39 14.57 -1.19
CA VAL A 27 -15.83 13.25 -1.50
C VAL A 27 -16.87 12.35 -2.14
N VAL A 28 -16.49 11.70 -3.24
CA VAL A 28 -17.24 10.64 -3.92
C VAL A 28 -16.40 9.37 -3.91
N CYS A 29 -16.94 8.28 -3.36
CA CYS A 29 -16.28 6.97 -3.36
C CYS A 29 -16.89 6.07 -4.43
N VAL A 30 -16.06 5.62 -5.36
CA VAL A 30 -16.41 4.66 -6.41
C VAL A 30 -15.84 3.30 -6.03
N SER A 31 -16.69 2.29 -5.86
CA SER A 31 -16.28 0.93 -5.52
C SER A 31 -17.42 -0.06 -5.81
N ARG A 32 -17.14 -1.36 -5.74
CA ARG A 32 -18.18 -2.39 -5.85
C ARG A 32 -19.13 -2.43 -4.64
N GLN A 33 -18.89 -1.63 -3.62
CA GLN A 33 -19.63 -1.57 -2.35
C GLN A 33 -19.80 -2.93 -1.62
N GLN A 34 -18.88 -3.85 -1.87
CA GLN A 34 -18.88 -5.18 -1.24
C GLN A 34 -18.30 -5.17 0.17
N ARG A 35 -17.68 -4.07 0.57
CA ARG A 35 -17.07 -3.90 1.90
C ARG A 35 -17.42 -2.53 2.48
N GLU A 36 -17.70 -2.53 3.78
CA GLU A 36 -17.77 -1.30 4.56
C GLU A 36 -16.35 -0.87 5.01
N PRO A 37 -16.16 0.42 5.32
CA PRO A 37 -14.91 0.89 5.91
C PRO A 37 -14.55 0.10 7.18
N TYR A 38 -13.27 -0.20 7.36
CA TYR A 38 -12.80 -1.04 8.48
C TYR A 38 -13.05 -0.45 9.86
N THR A 39 -13.14 0.88 9.93
CA THR A 39 -13.50 1.60 11.16
C THR A 39 -14.71 2.49 10.87
N PRO A 40 -15.80 2.36 11.64
CA PRO A 40 -16.95 3.25 11.52
C PRO A 40 -16.56 4.70 11.80
N HIS A 41 -17.04 5.62 10.97
CA HIS A 41 -16.84 7.05 11.17
C HIS A 41 -18.07 7.84 10.69
N ALA A 42 -18.49 8.86 11.47
CA ALA A 42 -19.71 9.62 11.18
C ALA A 42 -19.66 10.37 9.84
N VAL A 43 -18.49 10.68 9.33
CA VAL A 43 -18.34 11.42 8.04
C VAL A 43 -18.87 10.65 6.85
N TRP A 44 -18.98 9.33 6.91
CA TRP A 44 -19.47 8.52 5.80
C TRP A 44 -20.90 8.88 5.38
N ARG A 45 -21.69 9.47 6.25
CA ARG A 45 -23.03 10.01 5.93
C ARG A 45 -23.00 11.19 4.95
N TRP A 46 -21.85 11.85 4.78
CA TRP A 46 -21.64 12.98 3.89
C TRP A 46 -20.95 12.60 2.58
N VAL A 47 -20.61 11.32 2.42
CA VAL A 47 -19.87 10.78 1.28
C VAL A 47 -20.84 10.16 0.30
N GLU A 48 -20.80 10.65 -0.93
CA GLU A 48 -21.51 10.00 -2.04
C GLU A 48 -20.82 8.68 -2.38
N ARG A 49 -21.56 7.57 -2.35
CA ARG A 49 -21.03 6.22 -2.62
C ARG A 49 -21.67 5.67 -3.88
N ILE A 50 -20.86 5.37 -4.89
CA ILE A 50 -21.31 4.89 -6.19
C ILE A 50 -20.81 3.47 -6.40
N SER A 51 -21.76 2.57 -6.70
CA SER A 51 -21.43 1.18 -7.03
C SER A 51 -20.99 1.07 -8.48
N VAL A 52 -19.76 0.62 -8.69
CA VAL A 52 -19.17 0.40 -10.01
C VAL A 52 -18.29 -0.83 -9.97
N ASP A 53 -18.43 -1.70 -10.93
CA ASP A 53 -17.44 -2.72 -11.25
C ASP A 53 -16.50 -2.15 -12.32
N ARG A 54 -15.27 -1.81 -11.89
CA ARG A 54 -14.27 -1.18 -12.77
C ARG A 54 -13.94 -2.06 -13.96
N GLU A 55 -13.68 -3.34 -13.72
CA GLU A 55 -13.27 -4.28 -14.77
C GLU A 55 -14.37 -4.43 -15.84
N ALA A 56 -15.60 -4.62 -15.44
CA ALA A 56 -16.73 -4.72 -16.36
C ALA A 56 -16.94 -3.43 -17.15
N GLU A 57 -16.84 -2.26 -16.51
CA GLU A 57 -17.00 -0.98 -17.21
C GLU A 57 -15.79 -0.62 -18.11
N GLU A 58 -14.57 -1.04 -17.77
CA GLU A 58 -13.39 -0.89 -18.63
C GLU A 58 -13.52 -1.76 -19.88
N GLN A 59 -13.98 -3.01 -19.75
CA GLN A 59 -14.27 -3.89 -20.88
C GLN A 59 -15.37 -3.32 -21.79
N ALA A 60 -16.35 -2.66 -21.21
CA ALA A 60 -17.42 -1.98 -21.95
C ALA A 60 -17.03 -0.60 -22.51
N GLY A 61 -15.83 -0.08 -22.17
CA GLY A 61 -15.38 1.26 -22.58
C GLY A 61 -16.14 2.41 -21.91
N THR A 62 -16.82 2.17 -20.79
CA THR A 62 -17.71 3.15 -20.13
C THR A 62 -17.11 3.74 -18.86
N PHE A 63 -16.08 3.12 -18.28
CA PHE A 63 -15.50 3.54 -17.00
C PHE A 63 -15.02 4.99 -17.00
N GLY A 64 -14.24 5.39 -18.01
CA GLY A 64 -13.73 6.76 -18.11
C GLY A 64 -14.85 7.81 -18.16
N SER A 65 -15.92 7.58 -18.94
CA SER A 65 -17.08 8.47 -19.00
C SER A 65 -17.89 8.49 -17.72
N ARG A 66 -17.94 7.36 -16.99
CA ARG A 66 -18.52 7.28 -15.65
C ARG A 66 -17.78 8.21 -14.67
N ILE A 67 -16.45 8.12 -14.61
CA ILE A 67 -15.65 8.94 -13.71
C ILE A 67 -15.73 10.42 -14.07
N THR A 68 -15.62 10.78 -15.34
CA THR A 68 -15.73 12.19 -15.78
C THR A 68 -17.13 12.76 -15.56
N GLY A 69 -18.17 11.95 -15.68
CA GLY A 69 -19.55 12.32 -15.38
C GLY A 69 -19.76 12.77 -13.93
N LEU A 70 -18.89 12.35 -13.00
CA LEU A 70 -18.88 12.81 -11.60
C LEU A 70 -18.27 14.21 -11.43
N ARG A 71 -17.72 14.78 -12.48
CA ARG A 71 -17.08 16.12 -12.51
C ARG A 71 -16.03 16.30 -11.42
N PRO A 72 -14.99 15.44 -11.36
CA PRO A 72 -13.94 15.55 -10.37
C PRO A 72 -13.04 16.75 -10.63
N ASP A 73 -12.63 17.45 -9.55
CA ASP A 73 -11.45 18.31 -9.58
C ASP A 73 -10.18 17.45 -9.47
N VAL A 74 -10.26 16.39 -8.64
CA VAL A 74 -9.16 15.47 -8.35
C VAL A 74 -9.69 14.04 -8.38
N VAL A 75 -8.90 13.13 -8.96
CA VAL A 75 -9.13 11.68 -8.89
C VAL A 75 -8.02 11.02 -8.10
N ILE A 76 -8.38 10.15 -7.17
CA ILE A 76 -7.45 9.30 -6.42
C ILE A 76 -7.73 7.85 -6.80
N ASP A 77 -6.77 7.20 -7.47
CA ASP A 77 -6.93 5.83 -7.95
C ASP A 77 -6.12 4.85 -7.10
N MET A 78 -6.85 4.08 -6.26
CA MET A 78 -6.28 3.11 -5.32
C MET A 78 -6.17 1.70 -5.89
N ILE A 79 -6.84 1.40 -7.01
CA ILE A 79 -7.03 0.03 -7.51
C ILE A 79 -6.74 -0.12 -9.01
N CYS A 80 -5.76 0.61 -9.52
CA CYS A 80 -5.27 0.45 -10.88
C CYS A 80 -4.06 -0.51 -10.88
N PHE A 81 -4.16 -1.61 -11.62
CA PHE A 81 -3.16 -2.68 -11.61
C PHE A 81 -2.47 -2.90 -12.96
N THR A 82 -3.00 -2.32 -14.04
CA THR A 82 -2.46 -2.51 -15.40
C THR A 82 -2.27 -1.18 -16.13
N PRO A 83 -1.32 -1.08 -17.07
CA PRO A 83 -1.14 0.11 -17.88
C PRO A 83 -2.37 0.41 -18.78
N ASP A 84 -3.09 -0.61 -19.26
CA ASP A 84 -4.31 -0.41 -20.06
C ASP A 84 -5.40 0.29 -19.26
N SER A 85 -5.62 -0.16 -18.03
CA SER A 85 -6.57 0.46 -17.09
C SER A 85 -6.20 1.92 -16.78
N ALA A 86 -4.89 2.19 -16.57
CA ALA A 86 -4.39 3.56 -16.36
C ALA A 86 -4.56 4.43 -17.61
N GLY A 87 -4.26 3.89 -18.80
CA GLY A 87 -4.36 4.59 -20.08
C GLY A 87 -5.79 5.03 -20.39
N GLN A 88 -6.77 4.14 -20.18
CA GLN A 88 -8.19 4.48 -20.35
C GLN A 88 -8.63 5.62 -19.42
N LEU A 89 -8.20 5.57 -18.17
CA LEU A 89 -8.55 6.61 -17.20
C LEU A 89 -7.87 7.94 -17.55
N VAL A 90 -6.59 7.95 -17.89
CA VAL A 90 -5.83 9.14 -18.32
C VAL A 90 -6.50 9.80 -19.52
N GLU A 91 -6.86 9.03 -20.55
CA GLU A 91 -7.51 9.55 -21.75
C GLU A 91 -8.83 10.26 -21.42
N ALA A 92 -9.63 9.65 -20.56
CA ALA A 92 -10.89 10.23 -20.12
C ALA A 92 -10.72 11.52 -19.29
N LEU A 93 -9.67 11.58 -18.44
CA LEU A 93 -9.42 12.68 -17.51
C LEU A 93 -8.64 13.85 -18.14
N ARG A 94 -8.05 13.67 -19.31
CA ARG A 94 -7.19 14.68 -19.97
C ARG A 94 -7.92 16.03 -20.12
N GLY A 95 -7.32 17.09 -19.54
CA GLY A 95 -7.87 18.45 -19.54
C GLY A 95 -9.12 18.64 -18.68
N ARG A 96 -9.49 17.66 -17.85
CA ARG A 96 -10.71 17.67 -17.03
C ARG A 96 -10.47 17.61 -15.53
N VAL A 97 -9.23 17.36 -15.10
CA VAL A 97 -8.86 17.29 -13.69
C VAL A 97 -7.65 18.15 -13.39
N GLN A 98 -7.56 18.61 -12.15
CA GLN A 98 -6.40 19.33 -11.63
C GLN A 98 -5.27 18.36 -11.24
N GLN A 99 -5.64 17.14 -10.80
CA GLN A 99 -4.67 16.12 -10.40
C GLN A 99 -5.27 14.71 -10.44
N LEU A 100 -4.45 13.75 -10.89
CA LEU A 100 -4.61 12.33 -10.65
C LEU A 100 -3.56 11.90 -9.61
N LEU A 101 -4.00 11.33 -8.50
CA LEU A 101 -3.14 10.68 -7.51
C LEU A 101 -3.24 9.16 -7.69
N HIS A 102 -2.14 8.53 -8.07
CA HIS A 102 -2.09 7.09 -8.31
C HIS A 102 -1.43 6.34 -7.16
N CYS A 103 -2.06 5.26 -6.71
CA CYS A 103 -1.48 4.34 -5.75
C CYS A 103 -0.57 3.33 -6.47
N GLY A 104 0.73 3.60 -6.43
CA GLY A 104 1.79 2.73 -6.91
C GLY A 104 2.17 1.66 -5.89
N THR A 105 3.45 1.28 -5.86
CA THR A 105 4.04 0.33 -4.90
C THR A 105 5.56 0.41 -4.90
N ILE A 106 6.21 0.13 -3.77
CA ILE A 106 7.67 -0.02 -3.71
C ILE A 106 8.19 -1.25 -4.50
N TRP A 107 7.33 -2.16 -4.89
CA TRP A 107 7.71 -3.40 -5.62
C TRP A 107 8.17 -3.14 -7.06
N VAL A 108 7.98 -1.94 -7.59
CA VAL A 108 8.50 -1.54 -8.90
C VAL A 108 10.04 -1.54 -8.97
N TYR A 109 10.71 -1.47 -7.82
CA TYR A 109 12.18 -1.48 -7.75
C TYR A 109 12.79 -2.88 -7.86
N GLY A 110 12.00 -3.95 -7.57
CA GLY A 110 12.49 -5.33 -7.51
C GLY A 110 13.42 -5.54 -6.32
N PRO A 111 14.49 -6.35 -6.45
CA PRO A 111 15.40 -6.64 -5.36
C PRO A 111 16.13 -5.40 -4.86
N SER A 112 16.19 -5.20 -3.54
CA SER A 112 16.89 -4.07 -2.91
C SER A 112 18.41 -4.31 -2.90
N ILE A 113 19.09 -3.85 -3.95
CA ILE A 113 20.54 -4.00 -4.09
C ILE A 113 21.31 -2.89 -3.36
N GLN A 114 20.74 -1.70 -3.33
CA GLN A 114 21.27 -0.54 -2.63
C GLN A 114 20.20 0.00 -1.68
N VAL A 115 20.54 0.11 -0.40
CA VAL A 115 19.62 0.52 0.65
C VAL A 115 20.15 1.72 1.46
N PRO A 116 19.25 2.61 1.90
CA PRO A 116 17.84 2.62 1.57
C PRO A 116 17.61 2.92 0.08
N ALA A 117 16.58 2.28 -0.52
CA ALA A 117 16.20 2.56 -1.90
C ALA A 117 15.60 3.97 -2.02
N THR A 118 15.92 4.69 -3.09
CA THR A 118 15.41 6.02 -3.39
C THR A 118 14.63 6.03 -4.70
N GLU A 119 13.81 7.05 -4.94
CA GLU A 119 12.90 7.10 -6.09
C GLU A 119 13.60 7.30 -7.44
N ASP A 120 14.87 7.66 -7.45
CA ASP A 120 15.72 7.78 -8.66
C ASP A 120 16.37 6.46 -9.08
N GLN A 121 16.32 5.43 -8.24
CA GLN A 121 16.88 4.12 -8.58
C GLN A 121 16.11 3.47 -9.77
N PRO A 122 16.82 2.66 -10.58
CA PRO A 122 16.21 1.95 -11.70
C PRO A 122 15.10 1.00 -11.25
N ARG A 123 14.00 0.95 -12.02
CA ARG A 123 12.95 -0.05 -11.84
C ARG A 123 13.45 -1.37 -12.41
N ARG A 124 13.44 -2.41 -11.58
CA ARG A 124 13.84 -3.78 -11.93
C ARG A 124 12.82 -4.80 -11.42
N PRO A 125 11.52 -4.59 -11.73
CA PRO A 125 10.46 -5.42 -11.18
C PRO A 125 10.61 -6.87 -11.63
N PHE A 126 10.12 -7.76 -10.80
CA PHE A 126 9.86 -9.16 -11.15
C PHE A 126 8.47 -9.55 -10.62
N GLY A 127 7.97 -10.71 -11.09
CA GLY A 127 6.58 -11.10 -10.83
C GLY A 127 5.57 -10.22 -11.56
N ASP A 128 4.42 -10.76 -11.91
CA ASP A 128 3.42 -10.07 -12.73
C ASP A 128 2.95 -8.76 -12.11
N TYR A 129 2.71 -8.75 -10.80
CA TYR A 129 2.27 -7.56 -10.09
C TYR A 129 3.29 -6.41 -10.20
N GLY A 130 4.56 -6.66 -9.88
CA GLY A 130 5.60 -5.64 -9.95
C GLY A 130 5.82 -5.12 -11.37
N ILE A 131 5.82 -6.02 -12.36
CA ILE A 131 5.98 -5.68 -13.78
C ILE A 131 4.83 -4.78 -14.25
N GLN A 132 3.57 -5.15 -13.99
CA GLN A 132 2.40 -4.37 -14.39
C GLN A 132 2.38 -2.99 -13.71
N LYS A 133 2.71 -2.93 -12.42
CA LYS A 133 2.77 -1.65 -11.69
C LYS A 133 3.89 -0.75 -12.21
N ALA A 134 5.05 -1.28 -12.56
CA ALA A 134 6.15 -0.50 -13.15
C ALA A 134 5.79 0.00 -14.57
N ALA A 135 5.13 -0.82 -15.38
CA ALA A 135 4.64 -0.40 -16.69
C ALA A 135 3.58 0.71 -16.57
N THR A 136 2.67 0.59 -15.60
CA THR A 136 1.68 1.63 -15.28
C THR A 136 2.36 2.95 -14.87
N GLU A 137 3.35 2.89 -13.99
CA GLU A 137 4.13 4.06 -13.58
C GLU A 137 4.83 4.72 -14.77
N ALA A 138 5.48 3.93 -15.62
CA ALA A 138 6.17 4.43 -16.80
C ALA A 138 5.22 5.19 -17.74
N LEU A 139 4.03 4.65 -17.98
CA LEU A 139 2.98 5.29 -18.76
C LEU A 139 2.57 6.63 -18.12
N LEU A 140 2.26 6.63 -16.84
CA LEU A 140 1.79 7.84 -16.14
C LEU A 140 2.86 8.95 -16.11
N LEU A 141 4.12 8.59 -15.90
CA LEU A 141 5.23 9.56 -15.94
C LEU A 141 5.50 10.08 -17.35
N ASP A 142 5.33 9.26 -18.39
CA ASP A 142 5.41 9.70 -19.78
C ASP A 142 4.29 10.70 -20.10
N GLU A 143 3.06 10.44 -19.68
CA GLU A 143 1.93 11.35 -19.80
C GLU A 143 2.18 12.70 -19.09
N ALA A 144 2.77 12.66 -17.88
CA ALA A 144 3.14 13.88 -17.18
C ALA A 144 4.19 14.69 -17.94
N ARG A 145 5.27 14.04 -18.39
CA ARG A 145 6.44 14.70 -19.00
C ARG A 145 6.18 15.20 -20.40
N ARG A 146 5.45 14.43 -21.23
CA ARG A 146 5.26 14.75 -22.65
C ARG A 146 3.96 15.45 -22.95
N ARG A 147 2.94 15.28 -22.10
CA ARG A 147 1.59 15.78 -22.36
C ARG A 147 1.06 16.68 -21.24
N ASN A 148 1.90 17.01 -20.27
CA ASN A 148 1.57 17.83 -19.09
C ASN A 148 0.33 17.29 -18.35
N PHE A 149 0.14 15.95 -18.33
CA PHE A 149 -0.95 15.36 -17.58
C PHE A 149 -0.63 15.42 -16.07
N PRO A 150 -1.52 16.00 -15.24
CA PRO A 150 -1.20 16.29 -13.84
C PRO A 150 -1.32 15.05 -12.94
N VAL A 151 -0.33 14.17 -12.96
CA VAL A 151 -0.32 12.94 -12.15
C VAL A 151 0.80 12.95 -11.12
N SER A 152 0.54 12.38 -9.95
CA SER A 152 1.51 12.06 -8.91
C SER A 152 1.34 10.61 -8.48
N ILE A 153 2.45 9.93 -8.15
CA ILE A 153 2.45 8.51 -7.85
C ILE A 153 2.98 8.30 -6.43
N LEU A 154 2.24 7.60 -5.60
CA LEU A 154 2.65 7.24 -4.25
C LEU A 154 2.96 5.75 -4.19
N HIS A 155 4.12 5.39 -3.66
CA HIS A 155 4.60 4.02 -3.54
C HIS A 155 4.50 3.53 -2.09
N PRO A 156 3.35 3.03 -1.64
CA PRO A 156 3.26 2.45 -0.32
C PRO A 156 4.09 1.17 -0.20
N GLY A 157 4.57 0.90 1.03
CA GLY A 157 5.07 -0.38 1.46
C GLY A 157 3.94 -1.37 1.74
N HIS A 158 4.20 -2.36 2.61
CA HIS A 158 3.14 -3.27 3.08
C HIS A 158 2.16 -2.51 3.98
N ILE A 159 0.97 -2.21 3.43
CA ILE A 159 -0.05 -1.46 4.15
C ILE A 159 -0.64 -2.33 5.25
N VAL A 160 -0.67 -1.80 6.46
CA VAL A 160 -1.15 -2.51 7.65
C VAL A 160 -1.94 -1.56 8.55
N GLY A 161 -2.66 -2.10 9.52
CA GLY A 161 -3.48 -1.38 10.49
C GLY A 161 -4.75 -2.15 10.82
N LYS A 162 -5.64 -1.58 11.63
CA LYS A 162 -6.89 -2.23 12.08
C LYS A 162 -7.70 -2.80 10.93
N GLY A 163 -8.11 -4.06 11.07
CA GLY A 163 -8.94 -4.76 10.08
C GLY A 163 -8.16 -5.46 8.96
N TRP A 164 -6.84 -5.44 8.99
CA TRP A 164 -6.00 -6.08 7.98
C TRP A 164 -5.07 -7.11 8.59
N PHE A 165 -4.92 -8.27 7.94
CA PHE A 165 -3.90 -9.25 8.32
C PHE A 165 -2.53 -8.76 7.86
N PRO A 166 -1.58 -8.51 8.78
CA PRO A 166 -0.25 -8.05 8.41
C PRO A 166 0.57 -9.18 7.79
N LEU A 167 1.53 -8.81 6.95
CA LEU A 167 2.62 -9.69 6.59
C LEU A 167 3.33 -10.11 7.88
N ASN A 168 3.48 -11.41 8.10
CA ASN A 168 4.02 -11.98 9.33
C ASN A 168 5.57 -12.06 9.32
N PRO A 169 6.22 -12.41 10.45
CA PRO A 169 7.68 -12.51 10.54
C PRO A 169 8.34 -13.59 9.66
N GLN A 170 7.58 -14.50 9.07
CA GLN A 170 8.08 -15.43 8.04
C GLN A 170 8.02 -14.85 6.62
N GLY A 171 7.48 -13.63 6.45
CA GLY A 171 7.34 -13.03 5.13
C GLY A 171 6.14 -13.53 4.33
N ASN A 172 5.10 -14.04 4.98
CA ASN A 172 3.85 -14.48 4.36
C ASN A 172 2.62 -14.01 5.15
N PHE A 173 1.42 -14.44 4.74
CA PHE A 173 0.16 -14.00 5.36
C PHE A 173 -0.53 -15.07 6.18
N ASN A 174 0.15 -16.15 6.55
CA ASN A 174 -0.41 -17.19 7.40
C ASN A 174 -0.61 -16.67 8.84
N PRO A 175 -1.87 -16.58 9.33
CA PRO A 175 -2.16 -16.06 10.66
C PRO A 175 -1.63 -16.96 11.79
N ASP A 176 -1.45 -18.28 11.53
CA ASP A 176 -0.96 -19.25 12.51
C ASP A 176 0.44 -18.91 13.05
N VAL A 177 1.21 -18.11 12.30
CA VAL A 177 2.53 -17.62 12.73
C VAL A 177 2.39 -16.75 13.98
N PHE A 178 1.43 -15.83 14.02
CA PHE A 178 1.18 -15.01 15.22
C PHE A 178 0.66 -15.86 16.39
N SER A 179 -0.20 -16.81 16.12
CA SER A 179 -0.70 -17.76 17.15
C SER A 179 0.42 -18.63 17.72
N ALA A 180 1.40 -19.02 16.90
CA ALA A 180 2.58 -19.74 17.35
C ALA A 180 3.44 -18.89 18.28
N ILE A 181 3.71 -17.65 17.90
CA ILE A 181 4.47 -16.68 18.68
C ILE A 181 3.77 -16.40 20.01
N ALA A 182 2.45 -16.11 19.99
CA ALA A 182 1.67 -15.83 21.18
C ALA A 182 1.67 -17.00 22.19
N SER A 183 1.76 -18.24 21.68
CA SER A 183 1.84 -19.46 22.51
C SER A 183 3.28 -19.81 22.94
N GLY A 184 4.28 -19.00 22.63
CA GLY A 184 5.70 -19.26 22.95
C GLY A 184 6.28 -20.49 22.22
N ARG A 185 5.66 -20.94 21.13
CA ARG A 185 6.17 -22.02 20.28
C ARG A 185 7.38 -21.53 19.47
N GLU A 186 8.29 -22.44 19.13
CA GLU A 186 9.41 -22.15 18.26
C GLU A 186 8.94 -21.73 16.85
N LEU A 187 9.56 -20.67 16.30
CA LEU A 187 9.35 -20.22 14.93
C LEU A 187 10.63 -20.41 14.11
N SER A 188 10.52 -21.15 13.02
CA SER A 188 11.59 -21.27 12.05
C SER A 188 11.55 -20.15 11.04
N LEU A 189 12.68 -19.51 10.76
CA LEU A 189 12.81 -18.45 9.76
C LEU A 189 13.70 -18.92 8.58
N PRO A 190 13.43 -18.45 7.35
CA PRO A 190 14.30 -18.73 6.22
C PRO A 190 15.65 -18.04 6.36
N ASN A 191 16.70 -18.67 5.89
CA ASN A 191 18.09 -18.21 5.91
C ASN A 191 18.53 -17.82 7.34
N LEU A 192 18.92 -16.57 7.56
CA LEU A 192 19.24 -16.01 8.89
C LEU A 192 18.15 -15.02 9.38
N GLY A 193 17.05 -14.87 8.61
CA GLY A 193 15.99 -13.91 8.90
C GLY A 193 16.45 -12.45 8.83
N LEU A 194 17.46 -12.15 8.02
CA LEU A 194 18.02 -10.81 7.86
C LEU A 194 17.42 -10.02 6.69
N GLU A 195 16.67 -10.70 5.83
CA GLU A 195 15.87 -10.05 4.81
C GLU A 195 14.82 -9.14 5.45
N THR A 196 14.48 -8.06 4.77
CA THR A 196 13.64 -7.01 5.33
C THR A 196 12.22 -7.03 4.76
N VAL A 197 11.29 -6.52 5.55
CA VAL A 197 9.92 -6.16 5.16
C VAL A 197 9.66 -4.72 5.60
N HIS A 198 9.00 -3.92 4.76
CA HIS A 198 8.77 -2.50 5.05
C HIS A 198 7.29 -2.20 5.11
N HIS A 199 6.75 -2.15 6.30
CA HIS A 199 5.35 -1.84 6.55
C HIS A 199 5.10 -0.33 6.56
N VAL A 200 3.83 0.03 6.36
CA VAL A 200 3.33 1.38 6.53
C VAL A 200 1.90 1.32 7.06
N HIS A 201 1.57 2.17 8.02
CA HIS A 201 0.19 2.25 8.50
C HIS A 201 -0.73 2.89 7.44
N ALA A 202 -1.95 2.35 7.29
CA ALA A 202 -2.92 2.87 6.32
C ALA A 202 -3.28 4.35 6.55
N ASP A 203 -3.22 4.83 7.80
CA ASP A 203 -3.41 6.26 8.14
C ASP A 203 -2.25 7.13 7.64
N ASP A 204 -1.01 6.61 7.66
CA ASP A 204 0.15 7.31 7.11
C ASP A 204 0.11 7.34 5.57
N VAL A 205 -0.37 6.27 4.94
CA VAL A 205 -0.65 6.31 3.49
C VAL A 205 -1.70 7.37 3.18
N ALA A 206 -2.77 7.44 3.96
CA ALA A 206 -3.80 8.48 3.81
C ALA A 206 -3.22 9.89 4.02
N GLN A 207 -2.33 10.07 5.00
CA GLN A 207 -1.59 11.33 5.18
C GLN A 207 -0.82 11.71 3.92
N ALA A 208 -0.07 10.76 3.33
CA ALA A 208 0.73 11.02 2.13
C ALA A 208 -0.14 11.48 0.94
N PHE A 209 -1.33 10.87 0.73
CA PHE A 209 -2.26 11.34 -0.30
C PHE A 209 -2.75 12.77 -0.05
N VAL A 210 -3.09 13.11 1.19
CA VAL A 210 -3.47 14.48 1.56
C VAL A 210 -2.31 15.46 1.35
N ARG A 211 -1.09 15.08 1.73
CA ARG A 211 0.11 15.90 1.52
C ARG A 211 0.42 16.12 0.05
N ALA A 212 0.36 15.07 -0.79
CA ALA A 212 0.54 15.19 -2.23
C ALA A 212 -0.53 16.08 -2.89
N LEU A 213 -1.77 16.02 -2.42
CA LEU A 213 -2.84 16.92 -2.85
C LEU A 213 -2.56 18.38 -2.48
N SER A 214 -2.08 18.62 -1.25
CA SER A 214 -1.80 19.98 -0.74
C SER A 214 -0.52 20.58 -1.34
N SER A 215 0.45 19.74 -1.69
CA SER A 215 1.75 20.14 -2.27
C SER A 215 1.77 19.94 -3.79
N TRP A 216 0.70 20.33 -4.45
CA TRP A 216 0.45 20.08 -5.88
C TRP A 216 1.67 20.39 -6.78
N ASN A 217 2.29 21.58 -6.62
CA ASN A 217 3.43 21.99 -7.44
C ASN A 217 4.68 21.10 -7.31
N GLN A 218 4.88 20.48 -6.13
CA GLN A 218 5.99 19.58 -5.85
C GLN A 218 5.67 18.13 -6.20
N ALA A 219 4.38 17.81 -6.29
CA ALA A 219 3.91 16.44 -6.44
C ALA A 219 3.72 16.02 -7.91
N ILE A 220 3.33 16.95 -8.79
CA ILE A 220 3.04 16.64 -10.19
C ILE A 220 4.28 16.12 -10.93
N GLY A 221 4.11 14.99 -11.62
CA GLY A 221 5.17 14.34 -12.40
C GLY A 221 6.19 13.56 -11.56
N GLU A 222 5.93 13.40 -10.27
CA GLU A 222 6.85 12.79 -9.31
C GLU A 222 6.28 11.51 -8.69
N CYS A 223 7.22 10.63 -8.26
CA CYS A 223 6.94 9.45 -7.43
C CYS A 223 7.47 9.69 -6.02
N PHE A 224 6.79 9.11 -5.02
CA PHE A 224 7.16 9.24 -3.62
C PHE A 224 7.02 7.90 -2.89
N HIS A 225 8.06 7.50 -2.16
CA HIS A 225 7.93 6.39 -1.23
C HIS A 225 7.05 6.78 -0.04
N VAL A 226 6.14 5.87 0.30
CA VAL A 226 5.20 6.04 1.40
C VAL A 226 5.32 4.80 2.30
N VAL A 227 6.33 4.84 3.15
CA VAL A 227 6.67 3.77 4.10
C VAL A 227 6.86 4.37 5.48
N SER A 228 7.01 3.53 6.51
CA SER A 228 7.44 4.00 7.84
C SER A 228 8.91 4.45 7.82
N GLY A 229 9.39 5.00 8.93
CA GLY A 229 10.77 5.49 9.04
C GLY A 229 11.86 4.41 8.96
N GLY A 230 11.51 3.11 9.02
CA GLY A 230 12.46 2.01 8.94
C GLY A 230 11.81 0.67 8.66
N ALA A 231 12.51 -0.16 7.89
CA ALA A 231 12.14 -1.54 7.62
C ALA A 231 12.47 -2.45 8.83
N LEU A 232 11.82 -3.61 8.89
CA LEU A 232 12.10 -4.66 9.88
C LEU A 232 12.82 -5.83 9.20
N THR A 233 13.86 -6.38 9.82
CA THR A 233 14.32 -7.71 9.43
C THR A 233 13.30 -8.75 9.90
N LEU A 234 13.18 -9.89 9.22
CA LEU A 234 12.28 -10.97 9.67
C LEU A 234 12.59 -11.41 11.10
N ARG A 235 13.87 -11.53 11.44
CA ARG A 235 14.33 -11.88 12.79
C ARG A 235 13.95 -10.83 13.81
N GLY A 236 14.27 -9.55 13.58
CA GLY A 236 13.95 -8.46 14.51
C GLY A 236 12.45 -8.30 14.70
N TYR A 237 11.68 -8.55 13.64
CA TYR A 237 10.22 -8.58 13.67
C TYR A 237 9.71 -9.73 14.55
N ALA A 238 10.17 -10.95 14.32
CA ALA A 238 9.80 -12.11 15.14
C ALA A 238 10.12 -11.90 16.63
N GLU A 239 11.36 -11.51 16.94
CA GLU A 239 11.79 -11.25 18.32
C GLU A 239 10.91 -10.17 19.00
N SER A 240 10.54 -9.12 18.27
CA SER A 240 9.69 -8.06 18.79
C SER A 240 8.25 -8.54 19.04
N MET A 241 7.72 -9.40 18.18
CA MET A 241 6.37 -9.96 18.38
C MET A 241 6.33 -10.96 19.55
N TYR A 242 7.37 -11.76 19.78
CA TYR A 242 7.45 -12.58 20.99
C TYR A 242 7.37 -11.70 22.25
N ARG A 243 8.17 -10.63 22.31
CA ARG A 243 8.15 -9.69 23.48
C ARG A 243 6.79 -9.01 23.60
N HIS A 244 6.14 -8.66 22.50
CA HIS A 244 4.79 -8.07 22.48
C HIS A 244 3.75 -8.98 23.15
N PHE A 245 3.85 -10.30 22.92
CA PHE A 245 3.01 -11.31 23.56
C PHE A 245 3.52 -11.77 24.94
N GLY A 246 4.55 -11.13 25.49
CA GLY A 246 5.14 -11.51 26.78
C GLY A 246 5.87 -12.86 26.78
N GLN A 247 6.35 -13.28 25.60
CA GLN A 247 7.08 -14.54 25.41
C GLN A 247 8.57 -14.28 25.18
N GLU A 248 9.41 -15.24 25.57
CA GLU A 248 10.81 -15.26 25.20
C GLU A 248 10.97 -15.73 23.73
N PRO A 249 11.81 -15.05 22.92
CA PRO A 249 12.03 -15.46 21.53
C PRO A 249 12.59 -16.88 21.41
N ARG A 250 11.92 -17.73 20.61
CA ARG A 250 12.33 -19.10 20.31
C ARG A 250 12.41 -19.25 18.80
N LEU A 251 13.61 -19.00 18.27
CA LEU A 251 13.84 -18.96 16.82
C LEU A 251 14.80 -20.05 16.38
N SER A 252 14.52 -20.69 15.26
CA SER A 252 15.45 -21.51 14.51
C SER A 252 15.61 -20.97 13.10
N PHE A 253 16.68 -21.32 12.42
CA PHE A 253 17.04 -20.79 11.12
C PHE A 253 17.40 -21.95 10.20
N LEU A 254 16.75 -21.98 9.03
CA LEU A 254 16.99 -23.01 8.02
C LEU A 254 17.35 -22.34 6.68
N PRO A 255 18.29 -22.92 5.91
CA PRO A 255 18.49 -22.50 4.54
C PRO A 255 17.17 -22.51 3.76
N TRP A 256 17.00 -21.58 2.81
CA TRP A 256 15.75 -21.44 2.05
C TRP A 256 15.21 -22.77 1.49
N ASP A 257 16.09 -23.58 0.89
CA ASP A 257 15.69 -24.86 0.26
C ASP A 257 15.20 -25.93 1.25
N GLU A 258 15.55 -25.79 2.52
CA GLU A 258 15.05 -26.63 3.60
C GLU A 258 13.80 -26.01 4.22
N TRP A 259 13.84 -24.71 4.50
CA TRP A 259 12.74 -23.98 5.14
C TRP A 259 11.44 -24.07 4.32
N LYS A 260 11.50 -23.85 3.01
CA LYS A 260 10.32 -23.90 2.13
C LYS A 260 9.56 -25.25 2.15
N LYS A 261 10.21 -26.34 2.60
CA LYS A 261 9.57 -27.65 2.76
C LYS A 261 8.82 -27.81 4.07
N THR A 262 8.98 -26.90 5.00
CA THR A 262 8.37 -26.95 6.34
C THR A 262 7.03 -26.19 6.40
N VAL A 263 6.69 -25.44 5.36
CA VAL A 263 5.46 -24.65 5.24
C VAL A 263 4.64 -25.06 4.03
N GLN A 264 3.41 -24.56 3.90
CA GLN A 264 2.60 -24.81 2.71
C GLN A 264 3.21 -24.08 1.50
N GLU A 265 3.03 -24.65 0.30
CA GLU A 265 3.57 -24.12 -0.95
C GLU A 265 3.21 -22.64 -1.17
N LYS A 266 1.93 -22.26 -0.98
CA LYS A 266 1.46 -20.88 -1.08
C LYS A 266 2.17 -19.92 -0.11
N ASP A 267 2.50 -20.40 1.10
CA ASP A 267 3.21 -19.59 2.10
C ASP A 267 4.69 -19.47 1.73
N ALA A 268 5.29 -20.52 1.19
CA ALA A 268 6.66 -20.48 0.66
C ALA A 268 6.77 -19.53 -0.55
N GLU A 269 5.82 -19.56 -1.48
CA GLU A 269 5.79 -18.63 -2.62
C GLU A 269 5.68 -17.17 -2.15
N ALA A 270 4.74 -16.89 -1.25
CA ALA A 270 4.57 -15.54 -0.67
C ALA A 270 5.84 -15.09 0.08
N THR A 271 6.46 -15.99 0.87
CA THR A 271 7.73 -15.68 1.55
C THR A 271 8.82 -15.36 0.55
N TRP A 272 8.95 -16.18 -0.51
CA TRP A 272 9.96 -15.94 -1.56
C TRP A 272 9.82 -14.54 -2.17
N ASP A 273 8.62 -14.16 -2.57
CA ASP A 273 8.38 -12.85 -3.15
C ASP A 273 8.87 -11.73 -2.22
N HIS A 274 8.58 -11.82 -0.93
CA HIS A 274 8.96 -10.79 0.03
C HIS A 274 10.45 -10.76 0.34
N ILE A 275 11.08 -11.91 0.56
CA ILE A 275 12.52 -11.96 0.86
C ILE A 275 13.39 -11.65 -0.36
N ALA A 276 12.93 -11.98 -1.57
CA ALA A 276 13.62 -11.62 -2.80
C ALA A 276 13.58 -10.12 -3.09
N HIS A 277 12.52 -9.41 -2.69
CA HIS A 277 12.47 -7.94 -2.73
C HIS A 277 13.28 -7.31 -1.60
N SER A 278 13.20 -7.86 -0.39
CA SER A 278 13.87 -7.35 0.82
C SER A 278 13.83 -5.82 0.91
N PRO A 279 12.63 -5.19 0.92
CA PRO A 279 12.48 -3.77 0.72
C PRO A 279 12.97 -2.97 1.94
N ASN A 280 13.75 -1.92 1.66
CA ASN A 280 14.12 -0.88 2.62
C ASN A 280 14.20 0.45 1.85
N ALA A 281 13.11 1.22 1.89
CA ALA A 281 12.95 2.44 1.10
C ALA A 281 13.15 3.70 1.96
N SER A 282 13.71 4.75 1.37
CA SER A 282 13.86 6.06 1.99
C SER A 282 12.57 6.88 1.84
N ILE A 283 12.22 7.62 2.89
CA ILE A 283 11.11 8.61 2.84
C ILE A 283 11.61 10.04 2.65
N GLU A 284 12.91 10.25 2.47
CA GLU A 284 13.55 11.57 2.45
C GLU A 284 12.93 12.52 1.43
N LYS A 285 12.62 12.04 0.23
CA LYS A 285 11.98 12.83 -0.81
C LYS A 285 10.56 13.23 -0.42
N ALA A 286 9.76 12.29 0.08
CA ALA A 286 8.39 12.56 0.52
C ALA A 286 8.37 13.52 1.72
N HIS A 287 9.28 13.35 2.67
CA HIS A 287 9.45 14.26 3.80
C HIS A 287 9.78 15.68 3.32
N ARG A 288 10.82 15.83 2.51
CA ARG A 288 11.31 17.15 2.05
C ARG A 288 10.31 17.88 1.16
N LEU A 289 9.64 17.20 0.22
CA LEU A 289 8.80 17.84 -0.79
C LEU A 289 7.32 17.91 -0.40
N LEU A 290 6.83 16.94 0.36
CA LEU A 290 5.43 16.85 0.75
C LEU A 290 5.19 17.15 2.24
N GLY A 291 6.24 17.13 3.07
CA GLY A 291 6.10 17.15 4.53
C GLY A 291 5.47 15.85 5.06
N TYR A 292 5.76 14.73 4.40
CA TYR A 292 5.30 13.42 4.86
C TYR A 292 6.06 12.99 6.11
N GLU A 293 5.34 12.74 7.18
CA GLU A 293 5.88 12.28 8.47
C GLU A 293 5.03 11.11 8.97
N PRO A 294 5.47 9.85 8.77
CA PRO A 294 4.73 8.70 9.26
C PRO A 294 4.66 8.72 10.79
N ARG A 295 3.45 8.50 11.33
CA ARG A 295 3.17 8.51 12.77
C ARG A 295 3.51 7.20 13.44
N TYR A 296 3.56 6.12 12.66
CA TYR A 296 3.80 4.77 13.13
C TYR A 296 5.13 4.26 12.60
N SER A 297 5.91 3.62 13.44
CA SER A 297 6.97 2.71 12.98
C SER A 297 6.34 1.47 12.32
N SER A 298 7.13 0.71 11.55
CA SER A 298 6.69 -0.58 11.00
C SER A 298 6.13 -1.50 12.07
N LEU A 299 6.80 -1.55 13.23
CA LEU A 299 6.41 -2.44 14.31
C LEU A 299 5.10 -2.01 14.98
N GLU A 300 4.95 -0.72 15.33
CA GLU A 300 3.71 -0.20 15.93
C GLU A 300 2.49 -0.40 15.03
N ALA A 301 2.66 -0.20 13.72
CA ALA A 301 1.60 -0.42 12.75
C ALA A 301 1.14 -1.88 12.71
N VAL A 302 2.09 -2.82 12.78
CA VAL A 302 1.79 -4.26 12.86
C VAL A 302 1.15 -4.62 14.18
N GLN A 303 1.68 -4.15 15.30
CA GLN A 303 1.15 -4.44 16.63
C GLN A 303 -0.31 -3.98 16.78
N GLU A 304 -0.65 -2.78 16.31
CA GLU A 304 -2.04 -2.31 16.30
C GLU A 304 -2.97 -3.25 15.50
N SER A 305 -2.49 -3.75 14.36
CA SER A 305 -3.26 -4.70 13.55
C SER A 305 -3.46 -6.03 14.28
N VAL A 306 -2.40 -6.59 14.85
CA VAL A 306 -2.41 -7.85 15.59
C VAL A 306 -3.32 -7.76 16.82
N ASP A 307 -3.19 -6.69 17.61
CA ASP A 307 -4.06 -6.44 18.78
C ASP A 307 -5.53 -6.36 18.40
N TRP A 308 -5.81 -5.71 17.27
CA TRP A 308 -7.18 -5.64 16.75
C TRP A 308 -7.73 -7.03 16.35
N LEU A 309 -6.91 -7.88 15.75
CA LEU A 309 -7.28 -9.26 15.36
C LEU A 309 -7.49 -10.13 16.60
N VAL A 310 -6.58 -10.07 17.58
CA VAL A 310 -6.68 -10.80 18.86
C VAL A 310 -7.97 -10.41 19.60
N ALA A 311 -8.26 -9.11 19.72
CA ALA A 311 -9.45 -8.62 20.40
C ALA A 311 -10.78 -9.10 19.75
N ARG A 312 -10.72 -9.65 18.54
CA ARG A 312 -11.87 -10.21 17.80
C ARG A 312 -11.84 -11.73 17.69
N GLY A 313 -10.88 -12.39 18.33
CA GLY A 313 -10.73 -13.84 18.25
C GLY A 313 -10.38 -14.35 16.84
N MET A 314 -9.67 -13.53 16.06
CA MET A 314 -9.23 -13.87 14.70
C MET A 314 -7.78 -14.38 14.68
N LEU A 315 -7.08 -14.28 15.80
CA LEU A 315 -5.76 -14.83 16.10
C LEU A 315 -5.78 -15.57 17.42
#